data_42907ef2a4192018203cb164f870d741
#
_entry.id   42907ef2a4192018203cb164f870d741
#
_cell.length_a   1.000
_cell.length_b   1.000
_cell.length_c   1.000
_cell.angle_alpha   90.00
_cell.angle_beta   90.00
_cell.angle_gamma   90.00
#
_symmetry.space_group_name_H-M   'P 1'
#
loop_
_entity.id
_entity.type
_entity.pdbx_description
1 polymer ?
#
loop_
_entity_poly.entity_id
_entity_poly.type
_entity_poly.pdbx_seq_one_letter_code
_entity_poly.pdbx_strand_id
1 'polypeptide(L)'
;MVSVVDILAAISDDKSLLLFKTIALSDIESNSSDTLLGILHFTRKQYYSRMYKLAKAGLVLKKNGKYLLTNMGRIVYDAQTTLEKVVGNYWKLKAVDALEMSDEFQVEEYDKIINALIDNEQLKDQLSKSHSSLSKDLQARSSSSYHSPRISEIYT
;
A
#
# COMPACT_ATOMS: atom_id res chain seq x y z
N MET A 1 -16.47 14.05 -8.36
CA MET A 1 -15.86 12.72 -8.43
C MET A 1 -14.77 12.66 -7.36
N VAL A 2 -14.70 11.60 -6.55
CA VAL A 2 -13.65 11.45 -5.53
C VAL A 2 -12.37 11.01 -6.21
N SER A 3 -11.24 11.63 -5.90
CA SER A 3 -9.91 11.29 -6.41
C SER A 3 -9.09 10.47 -5.38
N VAL A 4 -8.02 9.81 -5.84
CA VAL A 4 -7.05 9.14 -4.93
C VAL A 4 -6.46 10.16 -3.95
N VAL A 5 -6.20 11.38 -4.39
CA VAL A 5 -5.67 12.47 -3.54
C VAL A 5 -6.65 12.83 -2.43
N ASP A 6 -7.96 12.88 -2.71
CA ASP A 6 -8.99 13.14 -1.69
C ASP A 6 -9.02 12.05 -0.62
N ILE A 7 -8.89 10.78 -1.03
CA ILE A 7 -8.83 9.63 -0.13
C ILE A 7 -7.58 9.71 0.77
N LEU A 8 -6.41 9.89 0.17
CA LEU A 8 -5.16 10.01 0.92
C LEU A 8 -5.17 11.22 1.86
N ALA A 9 -5.67 12.37 1.41
CA ALA A 9 -5.80 13.57 2.24
C ALA A 9 -6.76 13.38 3.43
N ALA A 10 -7.79 12.55 3.28
CA ALA A 10 -8.74 12.27 4.36
C ALA A 10 -8.13 11.46 5.52
N ILE A 11 -7.10 10.64 5.26
CA ILE A 11 -6.42 9.77 6.23
C ILE A 11 -4.94 10.15 6.46
N SER A 12 -4.50 11.33 6.01
CA SER A 12 -3.08 11.74 6.00
C SER A 12 -2.51 12.11 7.37
N ASP A 13 -3.34 12.44 8.35
CA ASP A 13 -2.87 12.76 9.70
C ASP A 13 -3.22 11.63 10.69
N ASP A 14 -2.36 11.46 11.73
CA ASP A 14 -2.47 10.39 12.72
C ASP A 14 -3.85 10.27 13.35
N LYS A 15 -4.49 11.40 13.65
CA LYS A 15 -5.82 11.41 14.27
C LYS A 15 -6.92 11.02 13.30
N SER A 16 -6.81 11.40 12.02
CA SER A 16 -7.75 10.98 10.97
C SER A 16 -7.63 9.49 10.70
N LEU A 17 -6.38 9.00 10.62
CA LEU A 17 -6.09 7.58 10.45
C LEU A 17 -6.61 6.76 11.65
N LEU A 18 -6.36 7.24 12.88
CA LEU A 18 -6.84 6.59 14.10
C LEU A 18 -8.37 6.53 14.13
N LEU A 19 -9.08 7.63 13.81
CA LEU A 19 -10.53 7.66 13.73
C LEU A 19 -11.06 6.65 12.70
N PHE A 20 -10.47 6.62 11.52
CA PHE A 20 -10.84 5.69 10.44
C PHE A 20 -10.66 4.23 10.86
N LYS A 21 -9.51 3.89 11.46
CA LYS A 21 -9.23 2.55 11.99
C LYS A 21 -10.18 2.16 13.12
N THR A 22 -10.49 3.09 14.02
CA THR A 22 -11.42 2.83 15.11
C THR A 22 -12.81 2.47 14.57
N ILE A 23 -13.32 3.20 13.57
CA ILE A 23 -14.60 2.88 12.92
C ILE A 23 -14.54 1.51 12.22
N ALA A 24 -13.40 1.16 11.63
CA ALA A 24 -13.22 -0.10 10.93
C ALA A 24 -13.21 -1.33 11.86
N LEU A 25 -12.61 -1.19 13.04
CA LEU A 25 -12.39 -2.27 14.00
C LEU A 25 -13.48 -2.41 15.05
N SER A 26 -14.24 -1.33 15.32
CA SER A 26 -15.28 -1.35 16.34
C SER A 26 -16.56 -1.98 15.83
N ASP A 27 -17.31 -2.60 16.73
CA ASP A 27 -18.65 -3.05 16.45
C ASP A 27 -19.56 -1.86 16.06
N ILE A 28 -20.52 -2.12 15.19
CA ILE A 28 -21.45 -1.09 14.68
C ILE A 28 -22.13 -0.35 15.83
N GLU A 29 -22.46 -1.07 16.90
CA GLU A 29 -23.13 -0.48 18.08
C GLU A 29 -22.26 0.56 18.81
N SER A 30 -20.94 0.41 18.75
CA SER A 30 -19.96 1.30 19.40
C SER A 30 -19.58 2.53 18.55
N ASN A 31 -20.02 2.62 17.31
CA ASN A 31 -19.64 3.69 16.37
C ASN A 31 -20.56 4.94 16.44
N SER A 32 -21.09 5.26 17.61
CA SER A 32 -21.78 6.55 17.83
C SER A 32 -20.79 7.70 18.01
N SER A 33 -21.23 8.93 17.73
CA SER A 33 -20.36 10.11 17.92
C SER A 33 -19.86 10.25 19.35
N ASP A 34 -20.70 9.99 20.34
CA ASP A 34 -20.34 10.15 21.75
C ASP A 34 -19.35 9.09 22.21
N THR A 35 -19.52 7.84 21.76
CA THR A 35 -18.60 6.74 22.04
C THR A 35 -17.24 7.00 21.42
N LEU A 36 -17.21 7.38 20.13
CA LEU A 36 -15.95 7.66 19.42
C LEU A 36 -15.20 8.86 20.01
N LEU A 37 -15.92 9.92 20.41
CA LEU A 37 -15.33 11.06 21.12
C LEU A 37 -14.71 10.65 22.45
N GLY A 38 -15.40 9.80 23.21
CA GLY A 38 -14.90 9.29 24.51
C GLY A 38 -13.65 8.43 24.36
N ILE A 39 -13.64 7.52 23.39
CA ILE A 39 -12.50 6.59 23.15
C ILE A 39 -11.26 7.34 22.64
N LEU A 40 -11.45 8.27 21.70
CA LEU A 40 -10.34 8.91 20.99
C LEU A 40 -9.80 10.16 21.70
N HIS A 41 -10.47 10.64 22.74
CA HIS A 41 -10.13 11.87 23.47
C HIS A 41 -9.93 13.09 22.54
N PHE A 42 -10.74 13.19 21.48
CA PHE A 42 -10.71 14.32 20.57
C PHE A 42 -11.59 15.45 21.09
N THR A 43 -11.21 16.69 20.78
CA THR A 43 -12.17 17.79 20.90
C THR A 43 -13.28 17.63 19.86
N ARG A 44 -14.49 18.14 20.16
CA ARG A 44 -15.61 18.09 19.20
C ARG A 44 -15.24 18.66 17.83
N LYS A 45 -14.51 19.78 17.80
CA LYS A 45 -14.03 20.40 16.56
C LYS A 45 -13.10 19.48 15.78
N GLN A 46 -12.16 18.82 16.44
CA GLN A 46 -11.24 17.86 15.82
C GLN A 46 -11.99 16.66 15.23
N TYR A 47 -12.92 16.11 15.99
CA TYR A 47 -13.73 14.97 15.59
C TYR A 47 -14.60 15.28 14.36
N TYR A 48 -15.44 16.32 14.42
CA TYR A 48 -16.36 16.62 13.33
C TYR A 48 -15.64 17.06 12.05
N SER A 49 -14.53 17.78 12.16
CA SER A 49 -13.71 18.15 10.99
C SER A 49 -13.17 16.93 10.27
N ARG A 50 -12.66 15.93 11.00
CA ARG A 50 -12.12 14.68 10.42
C ARG A 50 -13.22 13.78 9.89
N MET A 51 -14.28 13.62 10.65
CA MET A 51 -15.45 12.85 10.22
C MET A 51 -16.03 13.40 8.91
N TYR A 52 -16.11 14.73 8.78
CA TYR A 52 -16.53 15.37 7.54
C TYR A 52 -15.60 15.02 6.36
N LYS A 53 -14.28 15.05 6.57
CA LYS A 53 -13.31 14.68 5.53
C LYS A 53 -13.47 13.21 5.09
N LEU A 54 -13.59 12.29 6.06
CA LEU A 54 -13.80 10.86 5.79
C LEU A 54 -15.12 10.61 5.03
N ALA A 55 -16.20 11.29 5.43
CA ALA A 55 -17.49 11.18 4.77
C ALA A 55 -17.47 11.79 3.35
N LYS A 56 -16.83 12.96 3.18
CA LYS A 56 -16.67 13.63 1.89
C LYS A 56 -15.83 12.79 0.92
N ALA A 57 -14.80 12.11 1.42
CA ALA A 57 -14.00 11.15 0.64
C ALA A 57 -14.75 9.83 0.37
N GLY A 58 -15.98 9.67 0.86
CA GLY A 58 -16.78 8.48 0.66
C GLY A 58 -16.31 7.23 1.42
N LEU A 59 -15.45 7.40 2.44
CA LEU A 59 -14.90 6.28 3.22
C LEU A 59 -15.86 5.80 4.31
N VAL A 60 -16.64 6.71 4.86
CA VAL A 60 -17.62 6.43 5.92
C VAL A 60 -18.98 6.98 5.57
N LEU A 61 -20.02 6.36 6.09
CA LEU A 61 -21.40 6.83 6.02
C LEU A 61 -22.04 6.81 7.40
N LYS A 62 -23.05 7.65 7.60
CA LYS A 62 -23.85 7.66 8.83
C LYS A 62 -25.18 6.95 8.58
N LYS A 63 -25.51 5.95 9.40
CA LYS A 63 -26.79 5.24 9.38
C LYS A 63 -27.28 5.03 10.81
N ASN A 64 -28.52 5.42 11.08
CA ASN A 64 -29.14 5.28 12.42
C ASN A 64 -28.29 5.86 13.57
N GLY A 65 -27.68 7.04 13.34
CA GLY A 65 -26.84 7.69 14.35
C GLY A 65 -25.42 7.14 14.48
N LYS A 66 -25.07 6.06 13.79
CA LYS A 66 -23.77 5.37 13.85
C LYS A 66 -22.99 5.54 12.56
N TYR A 67 -21.66 5.49 12.65
CA TYR A 67 -20.78 5.56 11.49
C TYR A 67 -20.31 4.17 11.07
N LEU A 68 -20.32 3.94 9.77
CA LEU A 68 -19.98 2.67 9.14
C LEU A 68 -19.02 2.91 7.99
N LEU A 69 -18.12 1.95 7.73
CA LEU A 69 -17.35 1.98 6.48
C LEU A 69 -18.27 1.73 5.28
N THR A 70 -18.07 2.49 4.23
CA THR A 70 -18.59 2.17 2.90
C THR A 70 -17.85 0.95 2.33
N ASN A 71 -18.30 0.39 1.21
CA ASN A 71 -17.54 -0.64 0.50
C ASN A 71 -16.16 -0.12 0.05
N MET A 72 -16.11 1.12 -0.43
CA MET A 72 -14.84 1.78 -0.76
C MET A 72 -13.97 1.96 0.49
N GLY A 73 -14.58 2.38 1.62
CA GLY A 73 -13.87 2.50 2.90
C GLY A 73 -13.23 1.20 3.36
N ARG A 74 -13.89 0.06 3.16
CA ARG A 74 -13.32 -1.27 3.48
C ARG A 74 -12.10 -1.60 2.63
N ILE A 75 -12.19 -1.37 1.31
CA ILE A 75 -11.06 -1.58 0.40
C ILE A 75 -9.88 -0.68 0.77
N VAL A 76 -10.14 0.60 1.09
CA VAL A 76 -9.10 1.54 1.51
C VAL A 76 -8.50 1.13 2.86
N TYR A 77 -9.30 0.60 3.79
CA TYR A 77 -8.80 0.08 5.05
C TYR A 77 -7.86 -1.13 4.86
N ASP A 78 -8.21 -2.06 3.98
CA ASP A 78 -7.35 -3.21 3.65
C ASP A 78 -6.02 -2.76 3.00
N ALA A 79 -6.08 -1.80 2.08
CA ALA A 79 -4.89 -1.20 1.47
C ALA A 79 -4.00 -0.49 2.53
N GLN A 80 -4.60 0.28 3.44
CA GLN A 80 -3.88 0.95 4.52
C GLN A 80 -3.23 -0.07 5.48
N THR A 81 -3.92 -1.16 5.81
CA THR A 81 -3.36 -2.25 6.61
C THR A 81 -2.16 -2.91 5.92
N THR A 82 -2.20 -3.04 4.60
CA THR A 82 -1.07 -3.51 3.81
C THR A 82 0.12 -2.55 3.89
N LEU A 83 -0.11 -1.24 3.80
CA LEU A 83 0.93 -0.23 3.98
C LEU A 83 1.57 -0.30 5.38
N GLU A 84 0.80 -0.54 6.43
CA GLU A 84 1.34 -0.74 7.78
C GLU A 84 2.28 -1.95 7.86
N LYS A 85 1.93 -3.05 7.19
CA LYS A 85 2.80 -4.23 7.09
C LYS A 85 4.12 -3.91 6.36
N VAL A 86 4.05 -3.13 5.27
CA VAL A 86 5.23 -2.67 4.53
C VAL A 86 6.14 -1.84 5.45
N VAL A 87 5.58 -0.86 6.16
CA VAL A 87 6.33 -0.03 7.12
C VAL A 87 6.95 -0.86 8.24
N GLY A 88 6.20 -1.84 8.78
CA GLY A 88 6.69 -2.77 9.80
C GLY A 88 7.85 -3.66 9.33
N ASN A 89 7.97 -3.89 8.03
CA ASN A 89 9.06 -4.67 7.42
C ASN A 89 10.12 -3.81 6.72
N TYR A 90 10.16 -2.51 7.00
CA TYR A 90 11.01 -1.54 6.31
C TYR A 90 12.48 -1.98 6.18
N TRP A 91 13.12 -2.41 7.29
CA TRP A 91 14.53 -2.81 7.26
C TRP A 91 14.77 -4.13 6.53
N LYS A 92 13.80 -5.05 6.56
CA LYS A 92 13.84 -6.31 5.80
C LYS A 92 13.76 -6.03 4.30
N LEU A 93 12.87 -5.12 3.88
CA LEU A 93 12.73 -4.69 2.49
C LEU A 93 14.00 -3.97 2.01
N LYS A 94 14.60 -3.13 2.84
CA LYS A 94 15.88 -2.48 2.55
C LYS A 94 17.02 -3.50 2.35
N ALA A 95 17.03 -4.59 3.10
CA ALA A 95 18.01 -5.66 2.90
C ALA A 95 17.80 -6.38 1.55
N VAL A 96 16.54 -6.60 1.16
CA VAL A 96 16.19 -7.14 -0.17
C VAL A 96 16.66 -6.21 -1.29
N ASP A 97 16.38 -4.90 -1.19
CA ASP A 97 16.86 -3.91 -2.17
C ASP A 97 18.40 -3.96 -2.35
N ALA A 98 19.14 -4.11 -1.25
CA ALA A 98 20.60 -4.19 -1.28
C ALA A 98 21.11 -5.46 -2.00
N LEU A 99 20.37 -6.55 -1.89
CA LEU A 99 20.68 -7.81 -2.60
C LEU A 99 20.42 -7.71 -4.10
N GLU A 100 19.31 -7.06 -4.50
CA GLU A 100 18.99 -6.83 -5.91
C GLU A 100 20.04 -5.94 -6.62
N MET A 101 20.69 -5.04 -5.87
CA MET A 101 21.76 -4.18 -6.39
C MET A 101 23.11 -4.90 -6.56
N SER A 102 23.27 -6.10 -6.02
CA SER A 102 24.49 -6.89 -6.18
C SER A 102 24.32 -7.86 -7.34
N ASP A 103 25.17 -7.74 -8.37
CA ASP A 103 25.17 -8.60 -9.57
C ASP A 103 25.52 -10.07 -9.27
N GLU A 104 25.73 -10.43 -8.02
CA GLU A 104 26.25 -11.75 -7.59
C GLU A 104 25.16 -12.79 -7.31
N PHE A 105 23.86 -12.38 -7.21
CA PHE A 105 22.78 -13.29 -6.79
C PHE A 105 21.96 -13.82 -7.97
N GLN A 106 21.78 -15.13 -8.00
CA GLN A 106 20.89 -15.81 -8.95
C GLN A 106 19.42 -15.70 -8.47
N VAL A 107 18.47 -15.71 -9.41
CA VAL A 107 17.03 -15.61 -9.14
C VAL A 107 16.53 -16.61 -8.09
N GLU A 108 17.08 -17.83 -8.11
CA GLU A 108 16.70 -18.88 -7.14
C GLU A 108 17.17 -18.60 -5.71
N GLU A 109 18.25 -17.85 -5.54
CA GLU A 109 18.76 -17.44 -4.24
C GLU A 109 17.94 -16.28 -3.68
N TYR A 110 17.47 -15.38 -4.54
CA TYR A 110 16.57 -14.28 -4.17
C TYR A 110 15.30 -14.77 -3.51
N ASP A 111 14.60 -15.74 -4.10
CA ASP A 111 13.38 -16.31 -3.54
C ASP A 111 13.63 -16.99 -2.18
N LYS A 112 14.75 -17.67 -2.00
CA LYS A 112 15.14 -18.26 -0.70
C LYS A 112 15.35 -17.20 0.37
N ILE A 113 15.99 -16.09 0.01
CA ILE A 113 16.26 -14.98 0.94
C ILE A 113 14.97 -14.26 1.31
N ILE A 114 14.09 -13.96 0.35
CA ILE A 114 12.78 -13.38 0.64
C ILE A 114 11.99 -14.27 1.59
N ASN A 115 11.94 -15.57 1.32
CA ASN A 115 11.24 -16.53 2.18
C ASN A 115 11.81 -16.60 3.60
N ALA A 116 13.11 -16.39 3.77
CA ALA A 116 13.76 -16.39 5.07
C ALA A 116 13.59 -15.06 5.84
N LEU A 117 13.59 -13.91 5.13
CA LEU A 117 13.56 -12.59 5.75
C LEU A 117 12.14 -12.08 6.02
N ILE A 118 11.21 -12.36 5.12
CA ILE A 118 9.85 -11.82 5.17
C ILE A 118 8.91 -12.89 5.71
N ASP A 119 8.28 -12.64 6.85
CA ASP A 119 7.33 -13.57 7.46
C ASP A 119 5.91 -13.43 6.87
N ASN A 120 5.62 -12.33 6.18
CA ASN A 120 4.30 -12.01 5.66
C ASN A 120 4.12 -12.53 4.24
N GLU A 121 3.26 -13.55 4.06
CA GLU A 121 2.99 -14.20 2.77
C GLU A 121 2.52 -13.23 1.67
N GLN A 122 1.69 -12.24 2.02
CA GLN A 122 1.20 -11.25 1.06
C GLN A 122 2.32 -10.37 0.51
N LEU A 123 3.30 -10.00 1.35
CA LEU A 123 4.49 -9.27 0.91
C LEU A 123 5.43 -10.15 0.10
N LYS A 124 5.61 -11.42 0.46
CA LYS A 124 6.39 -12.39 -0.32
C LYS A 124 5.86 -12.50 -1.74
N ASP A 125 4.55 -12.72 -1.88
CA ASP A 125 3.89 -12.84 -3.17
C ASP A 125 4.06 -11.58 -4.05
N GLN A 126 3.98 -10.40 -3.44
CA GLN A 126 4.19 -9.14 -4.15
C GLN A 126 5.64 -8.96 -4.62
N LEU A 127 6.62 -9.28 -3.77
CA LEU A 127 8.04 -9.19 -4.10
C LEU A 127 8.42 -10.19 -5.21
N SER A 128 8.03 -11.45 -5.09
CA SER A 128 8.31 -12.47 -6.11
C SER A 128 7.70 -12.14 -7.48
N LYS A 129 6.49 -11.56 -7.51
CA LYS A 129 5.84 -11.09 -8.74
C LYS A 129 6.58 -9.90 -9.37
N SER A 130 7.00 -8.92 -8.57
CA SER A 130 7.73 -7.76 -9.06
C SER A 130 9.10 -8.15 -9.60
N HIS A 131 9.83 -9.02 -8.93
CA HIS A 131 11.13 -9.52 -9.37
C HIS A 131 11.04 -10.31 -10.69
N SER A 132 10.04 -11.18 -10.82
CA SER A 132 9.82 -11.95 -12.06
C SER A 132 9.44 -11.08 -13.26
N SER A 133 8.78 -9.95 -13.06
CA SER A 133 8.49 -8.98 -14.12
C SER A 133 9.72 -8.18 -14.54
N LEU A 134 10.53 -7.73 -13.58
CA LEU A 134 11.79 -7.00 -13.85
C LEU A 134 12.82 -7.86 -14.60
N SER A 135 12.96 -9.13 -14.22
CA SER A 135 13.89 -10.05 -14.90
C SER A 135 13.48 -10.31 -16.36
N LYS A 136 12.18 -10.40 -16.66
CA LYS A 136 11.68 -10.53 -18.03
C LYS A 136 11.94 -9.28 -18.87
N ASP A 137 11.76 -8.09 -18.30
CA ASP A 137 11.99 -6.81 -18.99
C ASP A 137 13.49 -6.59 -19.27
N LEU A 138 14.37 -7.00 -18.38
CA LEU A 138 15.83 -6.94 -18.58
C LEU A 138 16.28 -7.93 -19.66
N GLN A 139 15.74 -9.15 -19.69
CA GLN A 139 16.02 -10.13 -20.73
C GLN A 139 15.51 -9.69 -22.12
N ALA A 140 14.32 -9.07 -22.18
CA ALA A 140 13.77 -8.52 -23.42
C ALA A 140 14.63 -7.37 -23.98
N ARG A 141 15.20 -6.53 -23.11
CA ARG A 141 16.11 -5.44 -23.51
C ARG A 141 17.47 -5.94 -23.97
N SER A 142 18.03 -6.96 -23.34
CA SER A 142 19.30 -7.56 -23.75
C SER A 142 19.21 -8.29 -25.09
N SER A 143 18.08 -8.94 -25.39
CA SER A 143 17.85 -9.61 -26.68
C SER A 143 17.59 -8.65 -27.84
N SER A 144 17.08 -7.44 -27.57
CA SER A 144 16.88 -6.41 -28.59
C SER A 144 18.15 -5.66 -28.99
N SER A 145 19.24 -5.77 -28.20
CA SER A 145 20.50 -5.05 -28.44
C SER A 145 21.44 -5.74 -29.47
N TYR A 146 21.10 -6.91 -30.00
CA TYR A 146 21.92 -7.65 -30.93
C TYR A 146 21.50 -7.53 -32.41
N HIS A 147 20.79 -6.46 -32.79
CA HIS A 147 20.60 -6.14 -34.20
C HIS A 147 21.53 -4.99 -34.63
N SER A 148 22.83 -5.26 -34.69
CA SER A 148 23.79 -4.41 -35.40
C SER A 148 23.54 -4.58 -36.90
N PRO A 149 23.28 -3.53 -37.67
CA PRO A 149 23.29 -3.63 -39.13
C PRO A 149 24.73 -3.91 -39.59
N ARG A 150 24.91 -4.99 -40.32
CA ARG A 150 26.16 -5.27 -41.05
C ARG A 150 26.43 -4.12 -42.03
N ILE A 151 27.47 -3.35 -41.73
CA ILE A 151 28.08 -2.46 -42.70
C ILE A 151 28.97 -3.36 -43.61
N SER A 152 28.40 -3.85 -44.67
CA SER A 152 29.12 -4.37 -45.80
C SER A 152 28.39 -3.94 -47.05
N GLU A 153 29.07 -3.17 -47.88
CA GLU A 153 28.75 -2.69 -49.23
C GLU A 153 28.62 -1.17 -49.38
N ILE A 154 29.79 -0.50 -49.31
CA ILE A 154 30.06 0.67 -50.13
C ILE A 154 31.56 0.64 -50.44
N TYR A 155 31.95 -0.10 -51.47
CA TYR A 155 33.12 0.14 -52.32
C TYR A 155 33.00 -0.73 -53.60
N THR A 156 32.35 -0.17 -54.59
CA THR A 156 32.68 -0.37 -56.00
C THR A 156 32.27 0.88 -56.77
#